data_7911e151c856061165401a38b1ba5701
#
_entry.id   7911e151c856061165401a38b1ba5701
#
_cell.length_a   1.000
_cell.length_b   1.000
_cell.length_c   1.000
_cell.angle_alpha   90.00
_cell.angle_beta   90.00
_cell.angle_gamma   90.00
#
_symmetry.space_group_name_H-M   'P 1'
#
loop_
_entity.id
_entity.type
_entity.pdbx_description
1 polymer ?
#
loop_
_entity_poly.entity_id
_entity_poly.type
_entity_poly.pdbx_seq_one_letter_code
_entity_poly.pdbx_strand_id
1 'polypeptide(L)'
;MYMKKKIIATITMLCLLTVLYNYLRLPDYHITNSISFSSVDTRDTELTVIVYKCWGIDGVIKDIENEHNKINGTPTTLEINLYYPTYYLHNNSKPFRTVTIEYNKKE
;
A
#
# COMPACT_ATOMS: atom_id res chain seq x y z
N MET A 1 -26.43 18.23 -34.84
CA MET A 1 -25.66 16.99 -34.74
C MET A 1 -24.19 17.22 -34.41
N TYR A 2 -23.56 18.15 -35.07
CA TYR A 2 -22.15 18.47 -34.80
C TYR A 2 -21.93 18.94 -33.34
N MET A 3 -22.84 19.75 -32.80
CA MET A 3 -22.76 20.27 -31.44
C MET A 3 -22.92 19.17 -30.38
N LYS A 4 -23.77 18.19 -30.63
CA LYS A 4 -23.98 17.08 -29.70
C LYS A 4 -22.70 16.24 -29.55
N LYS A 5 -21.98 16.00 -30.63
CA LYS A 5 -20.72 15.27 -30.57
C LYS A 5 -19.66 16.01 -29.77
N LYS A 6 -19.58 17.33 -29.91
CA LYS A 6 -18.66 18.16 -29.12
C LYS A 6 -19.00 18.12 -27.64
N ILE A 7 -20.28 18.21 -27.31
CA ILE A 7 -20.74 18.16 -25.91
C ILE A 7 -20.40 16.80 -25.28
N ILE A 8 -20.66 15.71 -25.99
CA ILE A 8 -20.36 14.38 -25.50
C ILE A 8 -18.85 14.19 -25.32
N ALA A 9 -18.04 14.65 -26.26
CA ALA A 9 -16.59 14.56 -26.16
C ALA A 9 -16.06 15.38 -24.96
N THR A 10 -16.61 16.57 -24.73
CA THR A 10 -16.22 17.41 -23.60
C THR A 10 -16.59 16.76 -22.27
N ILE A 11 -17.80 16.21 -22.16
CA ILE A 11 -18.25 15.53 -20.94
C ILE A 11 -17.39 14.30 -20.67
N THR A 12 -17.08 13.51 -21.70
CA THR A 12 -16.22 12.33 -21.57
C THR A 12 -14.82 12.73 -21.09
N MET A 13 -14.26 13.80 -21.65
CA MET A 13 -12.94 14.30 -21.24
C MET A 13 -12.95 14.71 -19.77
N LEU A 14 -13.97 15.46 -19.33
CA LEU A 14 -14.11 15.89 -17.94
C LEU A 14 -14.23 14.69 -17.00
N CYS A 15 -15.00 13.68 -17.38
CA CYS A 15 -15.12 12.45 -16.56
C CYS A 15 -13.79 11.73 -16.43
N LEU A 16 -13.03 11.61 -17.52
CA LEU A 16 -11.72 10.97 -17.52
C LEU A 16 -10.74 11.73 -16.65
N LEU A 17 -10.73 13.06 -16.73
CA LEU A 17 -9.86 13.90 -15.90
C LEU A 17 -10.23 13.78 -14.43
N THR A 18 -11.51 13.71 -14.10
CA THR A 18 -11.97 13.54 -12.72
C THR A 18 -11.53 12.20 -12.15
N VAL A 19 -11.71 11.12 -12.91
CA VAL A 19 -11.28 9.78 -12.49
C VAL A 19 -9.76 9.74 -12.29
N LEU A 20 -9.02 10.29 -13.24
CA LEU A 20 -7.56 10.34 -13.16
C LEU A 20 -7.10 11.14 -11.94
N TYR A 21 -7.71 12.31 -11.71
CA TYR A 21 -7.38 13.15 -10.58
C TYR A 21 -7.63 12.44 -9.26
N ASN A 22 -8.77 11.77 -9.11
CA ASN A 22 -9.09 11.02 -7.90
C ASN A 22 -8.12 9.86 -7.69
N TYR A 23 -7.73 9.17 -8.76
CA TYR A 23 -6.75 8.09 -8.68
C TYR A 23 -5.38 8.60 -8.23
N LEU A 24 -4.93 9.73 -8.79
CA LEU A 24 -3.63 10.30 -8.44
C LEU A 24 -3.60 10.86 -7.02
N ARG A 25 -4.75 11.23 -6.46
CA ARG A 25 -4.85 11.70 -5.08
C ARG A 25 -4.81 10.56 -4.06
N LEU A 26 -5.04 9.33 -4.47
CA LEU A 26 -4.97 8.20 -3.55
C LEU A 26 -3.55 8.09 -2.99
N PRO A 27 -3.42 7.72 -1.71
CA PRO A 27 -2.10 7.43 -1.17
C PRO A 27 -1.50 6.24 -1.91
N ASP A 28 -0.18 6.11 -1.85
CA ASP A 28 0.48 4.98 -2.48
C ASP A 28 0.10 3.66 -1.81
N TYR A 29 -0.16 3.71 -0.50
CA TYR A 29 -0.49 2.52 0.28
C TYR A 29 -1.32 2.91 1.50
N HIS A 30 -1.93 1.90 2.12
CA HIS A 30 -2.65 2.05 3.38
C HIS A 30 -2.40 0.82 4.25
N ILE A 31 -1.96 1.06 5.48
CA ILE A 31 -1.73 -0.03 6.45
C ILE A 31 -3.05 -0.34 7.12
N THR A 32 -3.58 -1.54 6.89
CA THR A 32 -4.88 -1.95 7.42
C THR A 32 -4.76 -2.65 8.76
N ASN A 33 -3.63 -3.28 9.03
CA ASN A 33 -3.42 -4.02 10.26
C ASN A 33 -1.94 -4.07 10.62
N SER A 34 -1.68 -4.11 11.93
CA SER A 34 -0.32 -4.24 12.45
C SER A 34 -0.38 -5.14 13.68
N ILE A 35 0.41 -6.20 13.66
CA ILE A 35 0.47 -7.18 14.74
C ILE A 35 1.93 -7.28 15.19
N SER A 36 2.16 -7.13 16.48
CA SER A 36 3.50 -7.28 17.05
C SER A 36 3.52 -8.44 18.04
N PHE A 37 4.51 -9.28 17.89
CA PHE A 37 4.78 -10.40 18.82
C PHE A 37 6.07 -10.11 19.56
N SER A 38 5.99 -9.90 20.87
CA SER A 38 7.13 -9.59 21.69
C SER A 38 7.52 -10.75 22.58
N SER A 39 8.80 -11.07 22.62
CA SER A 39 9.37 -11.96 23.62
C SER A 39 10.41 -11.19 24.43
N VAL A 40 11.19 -11.91 25.27
CA VAL A 40 12.14 -11.22 26.16
C VAL A 40 13.15 -10.37 25.38
N ASP A 41 13.66 -10.89 24.27
CA ASP A 41 14.72 -10.23 23.52
C ASP A 41 14.32 -9.84 22.09
N THR A 42 13.10 -10.15 21.67
CA THR A 42 12.70 -9.93 20.29
C THR A 42 11.32 -9.28 20.20
N ARG A 43 11.14 -8.55 19.10
CA ARG A 43 9.85 -8.01 18.74
C ARG A 43 9.67 -8.21 17.23
N ASP A 44 8.78 -9.12 16.88
CA ASP A 44 8.45 -9.38 15.48
C ASP A 44 7.16 -8.66 15.14
N THR A 45 7.19 -7.84 14.11
CA THR A 45 6.05 -7.05 13.68
C THR A 45 5.62 -7.49 12.28
N GLU A 46 4.32 -7.69 12.10
CA GLU A 46 3.71 -8.05 10.84
C GLU A 46 2.73 -6.98 10.42
N LEU A 47 2.90 -6.43 9.21
CA LEU A 47 2.04 -5.39 8.66
C LEU A 47 1.23 -5.95 7.49
N THR A 48 -0.06 -5.61 7.45
CA THR A 48 -0.92 -5.86 6.30
C THR A 48 -1.16 -4.53 5.60
N VAL A 49 -0.77 -4.44 4.33
CA VAL A 49 -0.76 -3.19 3.58
C VAL A 49 -1.50 -3.36 2.27
N ILE A 50 -2.38 -2.41 1.97
CA ILE A 50 -3.05 -2.33 0.67
C ILE A 50 -2.29 -1.32 -0.18
N VAL A 51 -1.83 -1.74 -1.35
CA VAL A 51 -1.11 -0.89 -2.29
C VAL A 51 -2.06 -0.46 -3.39
N TYR A 52 -2.25 0.84 -3.56
CA TYR A 52 -3.20 1.39 -4.52
C TYR A 52 -2.59 1.60 -5.91
N LYS A 53 -1.27 1.73 -5.99
CA LYS A 53 -0.58 1.98 -7.26
C LYS A 53 0.32 0.81 -7.60
N CYS A 54 0.38 0.47 -8.87
CA CYS A 54 1.11 -0.71 -9.33
C CYS A 54 2.58 -0.43 -9.71
N TRP A 55 3.04 0.80 -9.50
CA TRP A 55 4.42 1.18 -9.78
C TRP A 55 5.12 1.64 -8.51
N GLY A 56 6.45 1.58 -8.54
CA GLY A 56 7.25 2.07 -7.42
C GLY A 56 7.11 1.24 -6.14
N ILE A 57 6.87 -0.06 -6.28
CA ILE A 57 6.63 -0.95 -5.13
C ILE A 57 7.82 -0.96 -4.17
N ASP A 58 9.04 -0.97 -4.69
CA ASP A 58 10.23 -0.99 -3.83
C ASP A 58 10.33 0.30 -2.99
N GLY A 59 9.99 1.44 -3.58
CA GLY A 59 9.92 2.71 -2.87
C GLY A 59 8.83 2.72 -1.81
N VAL A 60 7.68 2.13 -2.12
CA VAL A 60 6.57 1.99 -1.17
C VAL A 60 6.99 1.15 0.03
N ILE A 61 7.67 0.03 -0.20
CA ILE A 61 8.16 -0.84 0.87
C ILE A 61 9.10 -0.06 1.78
N LYS A 62 10.01 0.71 1.22
CA LYS A 62 10.96 1.50 1.97
C LYS A 62 10.26 2.60 2.78
N ASP A 63 9.26 3.24 2.22
CA ASP A 63 8.47 4.25 2.93
C ASP A 63 7.71 3.63 4.10
N ILE A 64 7.12 2.45 3.92
CA ILE A 64 6.42 1.72 4.98
C ILE A 64 7.40 1.41 6.12
N GLU A 65 8.56 0.88 5.78
CA GLU A 65 9.60 0.57 6.75
C GLU A 65 10.01 1.81 7.55
N ASN A 66 10.31 2.90 6.87
CA ASN A 66 10.75 4.13 7.50
C ASN A 66 9.67 4.72 8.41
N GLU A 67 8.42 4.76 7.95
CA GLU A 67 7.31 5.28 8.76
C GLU A 67 7.06 4.42 9.99
N HIS A 68 7.07 3.10 9.83
CA HIS A 68 6.86 2.20 10.95
C HIS A 68 7.96 2.40 12.01
N ASN A 69 9.22 2.43 11.58
CA ASN A 69 10.34 2.54 12.51
C ASN A 69 10.40 3.90 13.19
N LYS A 70 9.94 4.95 12.50
CA LYS A 70 9.87 6.29 13.04
C LYS A 70 8.83 6.40 14.16
N ILE A 71 7.68 5.77 13.98
CA ILE A 71 6.54 5.87 14.91
C ILE A 71 6.66 4.87 16.05
N ASN A 72 7.04 3.63 15.75
CA ASN A 72 7.00 2.51 16.69
C ASN A 72 8.37 2.00 17.14
N GLY A 73 9.44 2.55 16.58
CA GLY A 73 10.79 2.03 16.81
C GLY A 73 11.11 0.85 15.93
N THR A 74 12.39 0.51 15.83
CA THR A 74 12.85 -0.59 14.97
C THR A 74 12.62 -1.93 15.65
N PRO A 75 11.83 -2.83 15.03
CA PRO A 75 11.61 -4.18 15.58
C PRO A 75 12.81 -5.08 15.32
N THR A 76 12.78 -6.29 15.86
CA THR A 76 13.77 -7.31 15.53
C THR A 76 13.56 -7.77 14.08
N THR A 77 12.33 -8.06 13.72
CA THR A 77 11.95 -8.48 12.38
C THR A 77 10.68 -7.74 11.97
N LEU A 78 10.67 -7.22 10.76
CA LEU A 78 9.49 -6.57 10.17
C LEU A 78 9.06 -7.36 8.94
N GLU A 79 7.84 -7.89 8.97
CA GLU A 79 7.23 -8.56 7.83
C GLU A 79 6.14 -7.66 7.26
N ILE A 80 6.22 -7.42 5.96
CA ILE A 80 5.26 -6.57 5.24
C ILE A 80 4.56 -7.42 4.20
N ASN A 81 3.26 -7.58 4.35
CA ASN A 81 2.42 -8.33 3.40
C ASN A 81 1.65 -7.32 2.55
N LEU A 82 1.91 -7.32 1.26
CA LEU A 82 1.34 -6.36 0.32
C LEU A 82 0.18 -6.98 -0.45
N TYR A 83 -0.95 -6.28 -0.46
CA TYR A 83 -2.17 -6.70 -1.15
C TYR A 83 -2.62 -5.63 -2.13
N TYR A 84 -3.31 -6.04 -3.19
CA TYR A 84 -4.02 -5.11 -4.06
C TYR A 84 -5.36 -4.71 -3.45
N PRO A 85 -6.00 -3.62 -3.93
CA PRO A 85 -7.31 -3.19 -3.41
C PRO A 85 -8.40 -4.25 -3.52
N THR A 86 -8.24 -5.25 -4.37
CA THR A 86 -9.16 -6.39 -4.46
C THR A 86 -9.28 -7.15 -3.14
N TYR A 87 -8.35 -6.93 -2.21
CA TYR A 87 -8.43 -7.48 -0.85
C TYR A 87 -9.76 -7.16 -0.18
N TYR A 88 -10.32 -5.97 -0.45
CA TYR A 88 -11.61 -5.57 0.11
C TYR A 88 -12.77 -6.38 -0.44
N LEU A 89 -12.60 -7.00 -1.62
CA LEU A 89 -13.63 -7.78 -2.28
C LEU A 89 -13.52 -9.28 -1.97
N HIS A 90 -12.35 -9.74 -1.58
CA HIS A 90 -12.05 -11.14 -1.33
C HIS A 90 -11.32 -11.32 0.00
N ASN A 91 -12.01 -11.85 0.99
CA ASN A 91 -11.46 -12.04 2.33
C ASN A 91 -10.30 -13.04 2.38
N ASN A 92 -10.19 -13.90 1.37
CA ASN A 92 -9.16 -14.94 1.32
C ASN A 92 -8.04 -14.60 0.34
N SER A 93 -7.88 -13.34 -0.02
CA SER A 93 -6.82 -12.91 -0.92
C SER A 93 -5.46 -13.14 -0.27
N LYS A 94 -4.51 -13.64 -1.07
CA LYS A 94 -3.13 -13.79 -0.63
C LYS A 94 -2.35 -12.53 -0.99
N PRO A 95 -1.32 -12.17 -0.23
CA PRO A 95 -0.48 -11.03 -0.61
C PRO A 95 0.20 -11.31 -1.95
N PHE A 96 0.33 -10.28 -2.77
CA PHE A 96 1.08 -10.42 -4.02
C PHE A 96 2.58 -10.37 -3.79
N ARG A 97 3.00 -9.88 -2.65
CA ARG A 97 4.40 -9.80 -2.25
C ARG A 97 4.51 -9.76 -0.73
N THR A 98 5.44 -10.52 -0.19
CA THR A 98 5.78 -10.50 1.23
C THR A 98 7.26 -10.15 1.35
N VAL A 99 7.55 -9.17 2.19
CA VAL A 99 8.92 -8.72 2.46
C VAL A 99 9.21 -8.92 3.93
N THR A 100 10.33 -9.58 4.23
CA THR A 100 10.79 -9.77 5.60
C THR A 100 12.13 -9.08 5.79
N ILE A 101 12.21 -8.18 6.75
CA ILE A 101 13.42 -7.41 7.02
C ILE A 101 13.89 -7.75 8.44
N GLU A 102 15.11 -8.21 8.55
CA GLU A 102 15.74 -8.51 9.84
C GLU A 102 16.69 -7.40 10.22
N TYR A 103 16.50 -6.81 11.39
CA TYR A 103 17.31 -5.68 11.85
C TYR A 103 18.39 -6.07 12.84
N ASN A 104 18.13 -7.09 13.63
CA ASN A 104 19.04 -7.45 14.70
C ASN A 104 19.64 -8.83 14.47
N LYS A 105 20.63 -8.87 13.58
CA LYS A 105 21.40 -10.10 13.36
C LYS A 105 22.50 -10.15 14.41
N LYS A 106 22.31 -10.98 15.40
CA LYS A 106 23.40 -11.34 16.27
C LYS A 106 24.23 -12.39 15.58
N GLU A 107 25.42 -12.03 15.26
CA GLU A 107 26.38 -13.01 14.76
C GLU A 107 27.07 -13.74 15.92
#